data_38e59a9f39031593f49cfae1fcc7bc21
#
_entry.id   38e59a9f39031593f49cfae1fcc7bc21
#
_cell.length_a   1.000
_cell.length_b   1.000
_cell.length_c   1.000
_cell.angle_alpha   90.00
_cell.angle_beta   90.00
_cell.angle_gamma   90.00
#
_symmetry.space_group_name_H-M   'P 1'
#
loop_
_entity.id
_entity.type
_entity.pdbx_description
1 polymer ?
#
loop_
_entity_poly.entity_id
_entity_poly.type
_entity_poly.pdbx_seq_one_letter_code
_entity_poly.pdbx_strand_id
1 'polypeptide(L)'
;MDAETDRSSWLVLLAQLPSKPSSARVAMWRRMRAAGATPVVNGAWMLPRTTAHDDFFEQSREGVVRRGGTGFVLRVSGSSPESNESIVRLFQSDRSREYDEFAERCDAFLNEINRESAAEKYTFAEMEESEQDLKKLARWLAKIQARDFFPNGRRDQSVVLLAQCRRALRDFSRAVYKVDGVQESAAGWDYPITLAPEPEPEER
;
A
#
# COMPACT_ATOMS: atom_id res chain seq x y z
N MET A 1 19.19 5.62 -9.32
CA MET A 1 20.32 4.89 -8.67
C MET A 1 19.76 4.44 -7.34
N ASP A 2 19.14 3.26 -7.38
CA ASP A 2 18.45 2.68 -6.21
C ASP A 2 19.51 2.38 -5.15
N ALA A 3 19.42 3.10 -4.03
CA ALA A 3 20.25 2.80 -2.87
C ALA A 3 19.84 1.39 -2.38
N GLU A 4 20.70 0.42 -2.66
CA GLU A 4 20.53 -0.94 -2.15
C GLU A 4 20.34 -0.85 -0.64
N THR A 5 19.13 -1.18 -0.19
CA THR A 5 18.77 -1.10 1.23
C THR A 5 19.68 -2.05 2.00
N ASP A 6 20.60 -1.50 2.78
CA ASP A 6 21.52 -2.29 3.61
C ASP A 6 20.69 -3.16 4.58
N ARG A 7 20.70 -4.47 4.31
CA ARG A 7 19.94 -5.48 5.09
C ARG A 7 20.52 -5.73 6.48
N SER A 8 21.59 -5.05 6.85
CA SER A 8 22.24 -5.21 8.16
C SER A 8 22.06 -4.01 9.09
N SER A 9 21.49 -2.92 8.59
CA SER A 9 21.37 -1.66 9.33
C SER A 9 19.90 -1.24 9.46
N TRP A 10 19.45 -1.12 10.70
CA TRP A 10 18.04 -0.88 11.04
C TRP A 10 17.89 0.37 11.90
N LEU A 11 16.71 0.97 11.81
CA LEU A 11 16.25 2.00 12.74
C LEU A 11 15.14 1.42 13.59
N VAL A 12 15.19 1.69 14.88
CA VAL A 12 14.14 1.31 15.84
C VAL A 12 13.64 2.59 16.52
N LEU A 13 12.35 2.84 16.41
CA LEU A 13 11.66 3.83 17.22
C LEU A 13 10.98 3.12 18.40
N LEU A 14 11.41 3.44 19.59
CA LEU A 14 10.72 3.10 20.83
C LEU A 14 9.83 4.29 21.20
N ALA A 15 8.53 4.09 21.31
CA ALA A 15 7.59 5.16 21.57
C ALA A 15 6.50 4.74 22.54
N GLN A 16 6.39 5.45 23.63
CA GLN A 16 5.34 5.30 24.63
C GLN A 16 4.53 6.59 24.74
N LEU A 17 3.29 6.55 24.33
CA LEU A 17 2.33 7.65 24.47
C LEU A 17 1.49 7.46 25.73
N PRO A 18 0.99 8.54 26.35
CA PRO A 18 0.02 8.47 27.41
C PRO A 18 -1.20 7.62 27.04
N SER A 19 -1.82 7.01 28.05
CA SER A 19 -3.01 6.16 27.84
C SER A 19 -4.19 6.95 27.27
N LYS A 20 -4.28 8.24 27.56
CA LYS A 20 -5.32 9.17 27.09
C LYS A 20 -4.69 10.41 26.46
N PRO A 21 -5.24 10.96 25.35
CA PRO A 21 -6.32 10.38 24.56
C PRO A 21 -5.83 9.21 23.68
N SER A 22 -6.71 8.23 23.39
CA SER A 22 -6.37 7.08 22.52
C SER A 22 -6.11 7.48 21.07
N SER A 23 -6.66 8.61 20.61
CA SER A 23 -6.48 9.14 19.26
C SER A 23 -5.00 9.34 18.88
N ALA A 24 -4.16 9.79 19.83
CA ALA A 24 -2.73 9.96 19.59
C ALA A 24 -2.02 8.65 19.25
N ARG A 25 -2.39 7.55 19.92
CA ARG A 25 -1.83 6.22 19.62
C ARG A 25 -2.29 5.69 18.26
N VAL A 26 -3.57 5.90 17.93
CA VAL A 26 -4.12 5.52 16.61
C VAL A 26 -3.46 6.30 15.49
N ALA A 27 -3.29 7.63 15.66
CA ALA A 27 -2.60 8.46 14.69
C ALA A 27 -1.14 8.02 14.50
N MET A 28 -0.43 7.73 15.59
CA MET A 28 0.93 7.21 15.54
C MET A 28 0.98 5.86 14.80
N TRP A 29 0.09 4.94 15.13
CA TRP A 29 0.00 3.65 14.46
C TRP A 29 -0.22 3.80 12.96
N ARG A 30 -1.18 4.63 12.54
CA ARG A 30 -1.45 4.91 11.12
C ARG A 30 -0.23 5.50 10.42
N ARG A 31 0.45 6.47 11.06
CA ARG A 31 1.66 7.09 10.53
C ARG A 31 2.78 6.06 10.32
N MET A 32 3.02 5.18 11.29
CA MET A 32 4.02 4.12 11.17
C MET A 32 3.69 3.15 10.05
N ARG A 33 2.42 2.71 9.97
CA ARG A 33 1.95 1.81 8.90
C ARG A 33 2.08 2.45 7.52
N ALA A 34 1.74 3.72 7.38
CA ALA A 34 1.85 4.45 6.12
C ALA A 34 3.31 4.56 5.63
N ALA A 35 4.28 4.69 6.53
CA ALA A 35 5.71 4.70 6.22
C ALA A 35 6.30 3.30 5.96
N GLY A 36 5.53 2.24 6.12
CA GLY A 36 6.02 0.85 5.98
C GLY A 36 6.78 0.32 7.19
N ALA A 37 6.75 1.04 8.32
CA ALA A 37 7.36 0.55 9.54
C ALA A 37 6.66 -0.70 10.05
N THR A 38 7.45 -1.68 10.47
CA THR A 38 6.95 -2.95 10.99
C THR A 38 7.02 -2.95 12.53
N PRO A 39 5.92 -3.30 13.23
CA PRO A 39 5.94 -3.42 14.67
C PRO A 39 6.77 -4.65 15.10
N VAL A 40 7.70 -4.45 16.04
CA VAL A 40 8.51 -5.55 16.61
C VAL A 40 7.88 -6.04 17.92
N VAL A 41 7.56 -5.10 18.79
CA VAL A 41 6.81 -5.30 20.05
C VAL A 41 5.95 -4.06 20.28
N ASN A 42 5.10 -4.09 21.32
CA ASN A 42 4.27 -2.93 21.65
C ASN A 42 5.12 -1.68 21.90
N GLY A 43 4.89 -0.63 21.12
CA GLY A 43 5.62 0.63 21.21
C GLY A 43 6.99 0.63 20.51
N ALA A 44 7.39 -0.46 19.85
CA ALA A 44 8.62 -0.51 19.07
C ALA A 44 8.33 -0.74 17.58
N TRP A 45 8.86 0.14 16.76
CA TRP A 45 8.71 0.14 15.30
C TRP A 45 10.07 0.09 14.63
N MET A 46 10.16 -0.63 13.53
CA MET A 46 11.41 -0.81 12.81
C MET A 46 11.26 -0.39 11.35
N LEU A 47 12.32 0.23 10.82
CA LEU A 47 12.50 0.54 9.39
C LEU A 47 13.93 0.16 8.96
N PRO A 48 14.16 -0.18 7.70
CA PRO A 48 15.51 -0.23 7.16
C PRO A 48 16.11 1.18 7.20
N ARG A 49 17.42 1.27 7.48
CA ARG A 49 18.07 2.56 7.66
C ARG A 49 18.27 3.26 6.31
N THR A 50 17.70 4.46 6.20
CA THR A 50 17.95 5.45 5.16
C THR A 50 17.92 6.84 5.79
N THR A 51 18.46 7.86 5.13
CA THR A 51 18.38 9.24 5.63
C THR A 51 16.92 9.69 5.83
N ALA A 52 16.04 9.37 4.87
CA ALA A 52 14.63 9.70 4.97
C ALA A 52 13.93 9.00 6.16
N HIS A 53 14.29 7.77 6.46
CA HIS A 53 13.74 7.04 7.61
C HIS A 53 14.32 7.54 8.93
N ASP A 54 15.60 7.96 8.98
CA ASP A 54 16.19 8.64 10.15
C ASP A 54 15.37 9.91 10.48
N ASP A 55 15.15 10.79 9.48
CA ASP A 55 14.38 12.02 9.64
C ASP A 55 12.92 11.74 10.06
N PHE A 56 12.29 10.75 9.44
CA PHE A 56 10.91 10.35 9.74
C PHE A 56 10.76 9.87 11.19
N PHE A 57 11.68 9.05 11.69
CA PHE A 57 11.61 8.57 13.07
C PHE A 57 11.93 9.67 14.09
N GLU A 58 12.88 10.56 13.80
CA GLU A 58 13.16 11.71 14.67
C GLU A 58 11.96 12.66 14.78
N GLN A 59 11.31 13.00 13.67
CA GLN A 59 10.07 13.80 13.69
C GLN A 59 8.96 13.10 14.47
N SER A 60 8.87 11.78 14.34
CA SER A 60 7.87 10.98 15.05
C SER A 60 8.14 10.95 16.54
N ARG A 61 9.41 10.80 16.97
CA ARG A 61 9.86 10.89 18.35
C ARG A 61 9.52 12.25 18.98
N GLU A 62 9.83 13.33 18.26
CA GLU A 62 9.46 14.68 18.72
C GLU A 62 7.95 14.83 18.89
N GLY A 63 7.15 14.29 17.96
CA GLY A 63 5.70 14.26 18.06
C GLY A 63 5.18 13.51 19.28
N VAL A 64 5.85 12.43 19.69
CA VAL A 64 5.57 11.67 20.91
C VAL A 64 5.88 12.52 22.16
N VAL A 65 7.07 13.14 22.19
CA VAL A 65 7.50 14.00 23.34
C VAL A 65 6.58 15.20 23.51
N ARG A 66 6.21 15.90 22.43
CA ARG A 66 5.26 17.03 22.49
C ARG A 66 3.90 16.65 23.08
N ARG A 67 3.52 15.38 23.02
CA ARG A 67 2.27 14.85 23.60
C ARG A 67 2.46 14.25 25.00
N GLY A 68 3.58 14.55 25.64
CA GLY A 68 3.89 14.05 27.00
C GLY A 68 4.27 12.59 27.06
N GLY A 69 4.64 11.99 25.93
CA GLY A 69 5.15 10.63 25.84
C GLY A 69 6.68 10.57 25.93
N THR A 70 7.21 9.36 25.86
CA THR A 70 8.65 9.07 25.81
C THR A 70 8.99 8.36 24.52
N GLY A 71 10.08 8.76 23.85
CA GLY A 71 10.51 8.15 22.60
C GLY A 71 12.03 8.17 22.43
N PHE A 72 12.55 7.12 21.83
CA PHE A 72 13.97 6.98 21.47
C PHE A 72 14.08 6.44 20.05
N VAL A 73 15.01 6.99 19.29
CA VAL A 73 15.42 6.44 17.99
C VAL A 73 16.77 5.78 18.16
N LEU A 74 16.86 4.52 17.78
CA LEU A 74 18.07 3.74 17.88
C LEU A 74 18.50 3.26 16.50
N ARG A 75 19.80 3.32 16.24
CA ARG A 75 20.43 2.67 15.09
C ARG A 75 20.98 1.34 15.58
N VAL A 76 20.51 0.25 14.96
CA VAL A 76 20.85 -1.10 15.39
C VAL A 76 21.27 -1.96 14.20
N SER A 77 22.02 -3.02 14.48
CA SER A 77 22.31 -4.08 13.54
C SER A 77 21.89 -5.41 14.13
N GLY A 78 21.57 -6.39 13.29
CA GLY A 78 21.34 -7.74 13.78
C GLY A 78 22.62 -8.32 14.39
N SER A 79 22.46 -9.12 15.44
CA SER A 79 23.58 -9.74 16.15
C SER A 79 24.28 -10.82 15.32
N SER A 80 23.62 -11.31 14.26
CA SER A 80 24.14 -12.31 13.32
C SER A 80 23.42 -12.18 11.97
N PRO A 81 23.93 -12.83 10.89
CA PRO A 81 23.24 -12.92 9.61
C PRO A 81 21.83 -13.50 9.75
N GLU A 82 21.63 -14.55 10.54
CA GLU A 82 20.34 -15.20 10.76
C GLU A 82 19.35 -14.27 11.48
N SER A 83 19.84 -13.42 12.38
CA SER A 83 19.05 -12.37 13.04
C SER A 83 18.56 -11.34 12.02
N ASN A 84 19.42 -10.88 11.11
CA ASN A 84 19.04 -9.97 10.04
C ASN A 84 18.02 -10.58 9.08
N GLU A 85 18.20 -11.84 8.68
CA GLU A 85 17.21 -12.55 7.85
C GLU A 85 15.85 -12.67 8.56
N SER A 86 15.87 -12.88 9.88
CA SER A 86 14.62 -12.94 10.65
C SER A 86 13.88 -11.61 10.66
N ILE A 87 14.61 -10.49 10.72
CA ILE A 87 14.04 -9.15 10.58
C ILE A 87 13.46 -8.95 9.17
N VAL A 88 14.19 -9.32 8.12
CA VAL A 88 13.69 -9.26 6.73
C VAL A 88 12.39 -10.06 6.59
N ARG A 89 12.36 -11.29 7.12
CA ARG A 89 11.14 -12.13 7.11
C ARG A 89 9.96 -11.46 7.83
N LEU A 90 10.20 -10.68 8.88
CA LEU A 90 9.15 -9.94 9.58
C LEU A 90 8.52 -8.89 8.66
N PHE A 91 9.33 -8.10 7.93
CA PHE A 91 8.85 -7.16 6.92
C PHE A 91 8.09 -7.86 5.80
N GLN A 92 8.63 -8.93 5.25
CA GLN A 92 8.00 -9.71 4.19
C GLN A 92 6.64 -10.28 4.63
N SER A 93 6.55 -10.83 5.85
CA SER A 93 5.30 -11.35 6.39
C SER A 93 4.24 -10.25 6.54
N ASP A 94 4.65 -9.06 6.97
CA ASP A 94 3.75 -7.93 7.13
C ASP A 94 3.22 -7.42 5.78
N ARG A 95 4.09 -7.35 4.76
CA ARG A 95 3.69 -6.99 3.38
C ARG A 95 2.85 -8.08 2.72
N SER A 96 3.19 -9.36 2.93
CA SER A 96 2.42 -10.47 2.35
C SER A 96 0.93 -10.41 2.71
N ARG A 97 0.60 -10.06 3.95
CA ARG A 97 -0.81 -9.88 4.37
C ARG A 97 -1.53 -8.80 3.57
N GLU A 98 -0.85 -7.67 3.29
CA GLU A 98 -1.44 -6.60 2.49
C GLU A 98 -1.63 -7.02 1.02
N TYR A 99 -0.70 -7.80 0.46
CA TYR A 99 -0.85 -8.37 -0.87
C TYR A 99 -1.96 -9.42 -0.92
N ASP A 100 -2.14 -10.21 0.14
CA ASP A 100 -3.25 -11.18 0.22
C ASP A 100 -4.61 -10.47 0.26
N GLU A 101 -4.76 -9.42 1.08
CA GLU A 101 -5.96 -8.58 1.09
C GLU A 101 -6.20 -7.93 -0.29
N PHE A 102 -5.14 -7.49 -0.96
CA PHE A 102 -5.24 -6.94 -2.31
C PHE A 102 -5.73 -7.98 -3.31
N ALA A 103 -5.21 -9.23 -3.24
CA ALA A 103 -5.65 -10.32 -4.10
C ALA A 103 -7.14 -10.62 -3.91
N GLU A 104 -7.62 -10.71 -2.67
CA GLU A 104 -9.05 -10.88 -2.34
C GLU A 104 -9.92 -9.79 -2.96
N ARG A 105 -9.45 -8.54 -2.97
CA ARG A 105 -10.17 -7.42 -3.60
C ARG A 105 -10.17 -7.49 -5.12
N CYS A 106 -9.08 -7.95 -5.73
CA CYS A 106 -9.05 -8.20 -7.17
C CYS A 106 -10.02 -9.33 -7.56
N ASP A 107 -10.07 -10.40 -6.78
CA ASP A 107 -11.01 -11.50 -7.01
C ASP A 107 -12.47 -11.03 -6.88
N ALA A 108 -12.79 -10.21 -5.88
CA ALA A 108 -14.10 -9.61 -5.73
C ALA A 108 -14.49 -8.75 -6.95
N PHE A 109 -13.56 -7.91 -7.42
CA PHE A 109 -13.73 -7.09 -8.63
C PHE A 109 -14.01 -7.96 -9.88
N LEU A 110 -13.21 -9.00 -10.09
CA LEU A 110 -13.39 -9.91 -11.23
C LEU A 110 -14.74 -10.65 -11.18
N ASN A 111 -15.16 -11.09 -9.98
CA ASN A 111 -16.45 -11.71 -9.78
C ASN A 111 -17.60 -10.77 -10.08
N GLU A 112 -17.48 -9.48 -9.71
CA GLU A 112 -18.48 -8.45 -10.02
C GLU A 112 -18.63 -8.27 -11.54
N ILE A 113 -17.52 -8.03 -12.25
CA ILE A 113 -17.53 -7.90 -13.73
C ILE A 113 -18.15 -9.14 -14.39
N ASN A 114 -17.81 -10.34 -13.90
CA ASN A 114 -18.37 -11.58 -14.45
C ASN A 114 -19.88 -11.69 -14.20
N ARG A 115 -20.35 -11.29 -13.01
CA ARG A 115 -21.78 -11.29 -12.66
C ARG A 115 -22.57 -10.33 -13.53
N GLU A 116 -22.09 -9.09 -13.71
CA GLU A 116 -22.74 -8.08 -14.54
C GLU A 116 -22.76 -8.50 -16.01
N SER A 117 -21.66 -9.11 -16.49
CA SER A 117 -21.60 -9.66 -17.85
C SER A 117 -22.59 -10.83 -18.06
N ALA A 118 -22.70 -11.74 -17.09
CA ALA A 118 -23.64 -12.85 -17.14
C ALA A 118 -25.12 -12.39 -17.09
N ALA A 119 -25.39 -11.27 -16.44
CA ALA A 119 -26.70 -10.63 -16.38
C ALA A 119 -26.99 -9.71 -17.57
N GLU A 120 -26.06 -9.61 -18.53
CA GLU A 120 -26.12 -8.69 -19.70
C GLU A 120 -26.37 -7.22 -19.29
N LYS A 121 -25.91 -6.82 -18.10
CA LYS A 121 -26.05 -5.45 -17.58
C LYS A 121 -24.96 -4.53 -18.12
N TYR A 122 -24.89 -4.40 -19.41
CA TYR A 122 -23.93 -3.55 -20.09
C TYR A 122 -24.42 -2.09 -20.12
N THR A 123 -24.22 -1.37 -19.00
CA THR A 123 -24.60 0.04 -18.86
C THR A 123 -23.39 0.91 -18.56
N PHE A 124 -23.47 2.20 -18.92
CA PHE A 124 -22.43 3.17 -18.59
C PHE A 124 -22.27 3.35 -17.08
N ALA A 125 -23.33 3.23 -16.29
CA ALA A 125 -23.28 3.36 -14.84
C ALA A 125 -22.42 2.25 -14.22
N GLU A 126 -22.63 0.98 -14.60
CA GLU A 126 -21.83 -0.16 -14.13
C GLU A 126 -20.37 -0.06 -14.59
N MET A 127 -20.15 0.42 -15.83
CA MET A 127 -18.80 0.65 -16.34
C MET A 127 -18.07 1.73 -15.52
N GLU A 128 -18.71 2.87 -15.24
CA GLU A 128 -18.13 3.97 -14.46
C GLU A 128 -17.80 3.54 -13.01
N GLU A 129 -18.68 2.78 -12.35
CA GLU A 129 -18.44 2.22 -11.03
C GLU A 129 -17.22 1.30 -11.04
N SER A 130 -17.15 0.38 -12.00
CA SER A 130 -16.01 -0.53 -12.16
C SER A 130 -14.69 0.19 -12.46
N GLU A 131 -14.72 1.28 -13.25
CA GLU A 131 -13.55 2.13 -13.47
C GLU A 131 -13.04 2.78 -12.18
N GLN A 132 -13.96 3.30 -11.37
CA GLN A 132 -13.59 3.90 -10.08
C GLN A 132 -12.96 2.88 -9.13
N ASP A 133 -13.48 1.66 -9.10
CA ASP A 133 -12.96 0.59 -8.27
C ASP A 133 -11.59 0.10 -8.74
N LEU A 134 -11.39 -0.03 -10.05
CA LEU A 134 -10.06 -0.34 -10.61
C LEU A 134 -9.04 0.75 -10.28
N LYS A 135 -9.41 2.03 -10.34
CA LYS A 135 -8.55 3.16 -9.93
C LYS A 135 -8.17 3.06 -8.45
N LYS A 136 -9.10 2.67 -7.55
CA LYS A 136 -8.82 2.44 -6.13
C LYS A 136 -7.82 1.28 -5.94
N LEU A 137 -8.03 0.16 -6.63
CA LEU A 137 -7.12 -0.99 -6.60
C LEU A 137 -5.70 -0.60 -7.05
N ALA A 138 -5.58 0.11 -8.16
CA ALA A 138 -4.28 0.54 -8.69
C ALA A 138 -3.52 1.45 -7.71
N ARG A 139 -4.22 2.45 -7.12
CA ARG A 139 -3.62 3.33 -6.10
C ARG A 139 -3.20 2.56 -4.86
N TRP A 140 -4.01 1.59 -4.44
CA TRP A 140 -3.69 0.79 -3.27
C TRP A 140 -2.47 -0.10 -3.49
N LEU A 141 -2.36 -0.79 -4.64
CA LEU A 141 -1.18 -1.57 -4.99
C LEU A 141 0.09 -0.71 -4.99
N ALA A 142 0.03 0.48 -5.59
CA ALA A 142 1.15 1.41 -5.57
C ALA A 142 1.58 1.80 -4.15
N LYS A 143 0.62 2.05 -3.23
CA LYS A 143 0.90 2.32 -1.82
C LYS A 143 1.55 1.13 -1.10
N ILE A 144 1.14 -0.12 -1.40
CA ILE A 144 1.78 -1.31 -0.85
C ILE A 144 3.23 -1.42 -1.36
N GLN A 145 3.42 -1.26 -2.68
CA GLN A 145 4.74 -1.37 -3.32
C GLN A 145 5.74 -0.32 -2.83
N ALA A 146 5.27 0.92 -2.59
CA ALA A 146 6.12 2.02 -2.10
C ALA A 146 6.74 1.76 -0.72
N ARG A 147 6.13 0.89 0.09
CA ARG A 147 6.61 0.52 1.44
C ARG A 147 7.05 -0.94 1.54
N ASP A 148 7.22 -1.60 0.41
CA ASP A 148 7.74 -2.96 0.31
C ASP A 148 9.25 -2.92 0.07
N PHE A 149 10.00 -2.82 1.16
CA PHE A 149 11.46 -2.71 1.13
C PHE A 149 12.18 -4.04 0.81
N PHE A 150 11.49 -5.16 0.97
CA PHE A 150 12.04 -6.51 0.76
C PHE A 150 11.06 -7.36 -0.05
N PRO A 151 10.85 -7.04 -1.33
CA PRO A 151 9.84 -7.68 -2.14
C PRO A 151 10.06 -9.19 -2.25
N ASN A 152 8.95 -9.90 -2.37
CA ASN A 152 8.88 -11.33 -2.64
C ASN A 152 7.90 -11.60 -3.79
N GLY A 153 7.69 -12.87 -4.14
CA GLY A 153 6.83 -13.26 -5.26
C GLY A 153 5.37 -12.76 -5.19
N ARG A 154 4.88 -12.34 -4.01
CA ARG A 154 3.54 -11.76 -3.84
C ARG A 154 3.38 -10.42 -4.57
N ARG A 155 4.44 -9.62 -4.62
CA ARG A 155 4.46 -8.37 -5.37
C ARG A 155 4.17 -8.61 -6.85
N ASP A 156 4.87 -9.55 -7.47
CA ASP A 156 4.72 -9.84 -8.90
C ASP A 156 3.35 -10.46 -9.21
N GLN A 157 2.87 -11.35 -8.34
CA GLN A 157 1.52 -11.92 -8.44
C GLN A 157 0.45 -10.83 -8.40
N SER A 158 0.58 -9.83 -7.52
CA SER A 158 -0.37 -8.72 -7.42
C SER A 158 -0.38 -7.82 -8.65
N VAL A 159 0.78 -7.62 -9.30
CA VAL A 159 0.85 -6.90 -10.59
C VAL A 159 0.10 -7.67 -11.68
N VAL A 160 0.26 -8.98 -11.73
CA VAL A 160 -0.46 -9.84 -12.69
C VAL A 160 -1.98 -9.79 -12.44
N LEU A 161 -2.42 -9.87 -11.18
CA LEU A 161 -3.84 -9.78 -10.83
C LEU A 161 -4.45 -8.43 -11.24
N LEU A 162 -3.77 -7.32 -10.98
CA LEU A 162 -4.24 -6.01 -11.43
C LEU A 162 -4.34 -5.91 -12.96
N ALA A 163 -3.41 -6.53 -13.68
CA ALA A 163 -3.47 -6.59 -15.14
C ALA A 163 -4.68 -7.41 -15.63
N GLN A 164 -5.05 -8.48 -14.92
CA GLN A 164 -6.27 -9.25 -15.20
C GLN A 164 -7.54 -8.41 -14.98
N CYS A 165 -7.62 -7.66 -13.86
CA CYS A 165 -8.73 -6.73 -13.61
C CYS A 165 -8.87 -5.68 -14.72
N ARG A 166 -7.75 -5.09 -15.17
CA ARG A 166 -7.74 -4.15 -16.29
C ARG A 166 -8.24 -4.76 -17.59
N ARG A 167 -7.89 -6.01 -17.86
CA ARG A 167 -8.37 -6.71 -19.06
C ARG A 167 -9.87 -6.96 -18.97
N ALA A 168 -10.35 -7.49 -17.85
CA ALA A 168 -11.77 -7.75 -17.64
C ALA A 168 -12.63 -6.50 -17.81
N LEU A 169 -12.22 -5.38 -17.21
CA LEU A 169 -12.93 -4.10 -17.39
C LEU A 169 -12.93 -3.64 -18.84
N ARG A 170 -11.82 -3.77 -19.55
CA ARG A 170 -11.74 -3.40 -20.97
C ARG A 170 -12.72 -4.19 -21.83
N ASP A 171 -12.80 -5.51 -21.59
CA ASP A 171 -13.71 -6.38 -22.32
C ASP A 171 -15.18 -6.06 -22.00
N PHE A 172 -15.49 -5.76 -20.73
CA PHE A 172 -16.79 -5.27 -20.29
C PHE A 172 -17.17 -3.93 -20.94
N SER A 173 -16.26 -2.96 -20.94
CA SER A 173 -16.48 -1.65 -21.56
C SER A 173 -16.77 -1.76 -23.06
N ARG A 174 -16.08 -2.64 -23.77
CA ARG A 174 -16.37 -2.93 -25.19
C ARG A 174 -17.79 -3.46 -25.39
N ALA A 175 -18.26 -4.31 -24.50
CA ALA A 175 -19.65 -4.80 -24.56
C ALA A 175 -20.65 -3.67 -24.31
N VAL A 176 -20.41 -2.76 -23.36
CA VAL A 176 -21.23 -1.58 -23.11
C VAL A 176 -21.34 -0.72 -24.36
N TYR A 177 -20.23 -0.32 -24.98
CA TYR A 177 -20.24 0.49 -26.20
C TYR A 177 -20.96 -0.20 -27.36
N LYS A 178 -20.81 -1.50 -27.50
CA LYS A 178 -21.51 -2.27 -28.54
C LYS A 178 -23.02 -2.27 -28.37
N VAL A 179 -23.51 -2.40 -27.13
CA VAL A 179 -24.95 -2.37 -26.82
C VAL A 179 -25.54 -0.98 -27.07
N ASP A 180 -24.80 0.07 -26.76
CA ASP A 180 -25.26 1.46 -26.86
C ASP A 180 -25.06 2.05 -28.28
N GLY A 181 -24.52 1.27 -29.22
CA GLY A 181 -24.35 1.67 -30.63
C GLY A 181 -23.28 2.75 -30.84
N VAL A 182 -22.45 3.03 -29.84
CA VAL A 182 -21.38 4.02 -29.93
C VAL A 182 -20.16 3.36 -30.59
N GLN A 183 -19.64 3.93 -31.68
CA GLN A 183 -18.40 3.46 -32.29
C GLN A 183 -17.23 3.74 -31.33
N GLU A 184 -16.47 2.71 -31.06
CA GLU A 184 -15.23 2.79 -30.27
C GLU A 184 -14.27 3.79 -30.96
N SER A 185 -14.04 4.94 -30.37
CA SER A 185 -12.98 5.83 -30.81
C SER A 185 -11.64 5.16 -30.47
N ALA A 186 -10.83 4.90 -31.49
CA ALA A 186 -9.55 4.20 -31.36
C ALA A 186 -8.48 4.95 -30.52
N ALA A 187 -8.84 6.13 -30.01
CA ALA A 187 -7.95 6.98 -29.23
C ALA A 187 -8.40 6.99 -27.76
N GLY A 188 -7.89 6.12 -26.92
CA GLY A 188 -8.04 6.41 -25.51
C GLY A 188 -8.05 5.30 -24.47
N TRP A 189 -7.72 4.05 -24.80
CA TRP A 189 -7.63 2.97 -23.78
C TRP A 189 -6.21 2.74 -23.23
N ASP A 190 -5.23 3.51 -23.65
CA ASP A 190 -4.01 3.67 -22.88
C ASP A 190 -4.29 4.69 -21.77
N TYR A 191 -4.93 4.21 -20.70
CA TYR A 191 -4.82 4.92 -19.43
C TYR A 191 -3.36 4.84 -18.96
N PRO A 192 -2.55 5.87 -19.19
CA PRO A 192 -1.37 6.04 -18.38
C PRO A 192 -1.93 6.37 -16.99
N ILE A 193 -2.05 5.37 -16.12
CA ILE A 193 -2.14 5.65 -14.70
C ILE A 193 -0.76 6.17 -14.31
N THR A 194 -0.48 7.38 -14.74
CA THR A 194 0.53 8.21 -14.13
C THR A 194 -0.05 8.54 -12.76
N LEU A 195 0.39 7.78 -11.76
CA LEU A 195 0.09 8.04 -10.37
C LEU A 195 0.75 9.36 -9.99
N ALA A 196 0.13 10.48 -10.35
CA ALA A 196 0.45 11.72 -9.67
C ALA A 196 0.01 11.55 -8.21
N PRO A 197 0.90 11.80 -7.23
CA PRO A 197 0.49 11.81 -5.83
C PRO A 197 -0.60 12.88 -5.67
N GLU A 198 -1.75 12.49 -5.11
CA GLU A 198 -2.75 13.47 -4.70
C GLU A 198 -2.11 14.37 -3.62
N PRO A 199 -2.39 15.69 -3.64
CA PRO A 199 -1.98 16.57 -2.56
C PRO A 199 -2.61 16.06 -1.24
N GLU A 200 -1.81 16.02 -0.20
CA GLU A 200 -2.28 15.64 1.13
C GLU A 200 -3.43 16.58 1.54
N PRO A 201 -4.50 16.06 2.18
CA PRO A 201 -5.59 16.90 2.65
C PRO A 201 -5.02 17.89 3.67
N GLU A 202 -5.23 19.19 3.44
CA GLU A 202 -4.92 20.24 4.40
C GLU A 202 -5.61 19.93 5.73
N GLU A 203 -4.82 19.71 6.77
CA GLU A 203 -5.30 19.59 8.16
C GLU A 203 -5.94 20.92 8.57
N ARG A 204 -7.25 20.91 8.73
CA ARG A 204 -7.98 21.97 9.47
C ARG A 204 -8.04 21.60 10.94
#